data_d7da58001e0a1f2e4e8d42f1460c44fe
#
_entry.id   d7da58001e0a1f2e4e8d42f1460c44fe
#
_cell.length_a   1.000
_cell.length_b   1.000
_cell.length_c   1.000
_cell.angle_alpha   90.00
_cell.angle_beta   90.00
_cell.angle_gamma   90.00
#
_symmetry.space_group_name_H-M   'P 1'
#
loop_
_entity.id
_entity.type
_entity.pdbx_description
1 polymer ?
#
loop_
_entity_poly.entity_id
_entity_poly.type
_entity_poly.pdbx_seq_one_letter_code
_entity_poly.pdbx_strand_id
1 'polypeptide(L)'
;MDDKKQRRVGVITWISYFNFGTYLQAYALQTVVRSLGYACSIVSDEKMVRALRKESCWLRKVVSKIYHFLKRDDVCFIYGMRQIEAAYASFKSSYLSVDDDWNSSMDLDQRYDIYVCGSDQIWSPILPKQDYYYAGFTEKKKVAYAPSIGQRDCSEEWSEWVKPLLDRFSHLSVREEEGAALLRRFMDK
;
A
#
# COMPACT_ATOMS: atom_id res chain seq x y z
N MET A 1 12.32 24.97 27.12
CA MET A 1 12.62 23.91 26.15
C MET A 1 11.33 23.69 25.38
N ASP A 2 11.27 24.14 24.13
CA ASP A 2 10.10 23.93 23.30
C ASP A 2 9.90 22.41 23.09
N ASP A 3 8.82 21.93 23.63
CA ASP A 3 8.35 20.54 23.44
C ASP A 3 7.84 20.43 21.98
N LYS A 4 8.78 20.35 21.02
CA LYS A 4 8.43 20.18 19.61
C LYS A 4 7.73 18.84 19.48
N LYS A 5 6.41 18.88 19.50
CA LYS A 5 5.53 17.73 19.24
C LYS A 5 6.09 16.95 18.07
N GLN A 6 6.51 15.71 18.31
CA GLN A 6 7.06 14.82 17.28
C GLN A 6 6.04 14.66 16.15
N ARG A 7 6.42 14.99 14.91
CA ARG A 7 5.55 14.85 13.74
C ARG A 7 5.25 13.38 13.48
N ARG A 8 4.00 13.12 13.13
CA ARG A 8 3.48 11.78 12.84
C ARG A 8 3.45 11.54 11.33
N VAL A 9 4.03 10.41 10.91
CA VAL A 9 4.10 9.98 9.50
C VAL A 9 3.26 8.73 9.31
N GLY A 10 2.30 8.79 8.38
CA GLY A 10 1.56 7.63 7.89
C GLY A 10 2.21 7.06 6.63
N VAL A 11 2.65 5.81 6.70
CA VAL A 11 3.18 5.08 5.53
C VAL A 11 2.04 4.34 4.85
N ILE A 12 1.85 4.60 3.56
CA ILE A 12 0.86 3.94 2.71
C ILE A 12 1.58 2.95 1.80
N THR A 13 1.40 1.67 2.08
CA THR A 13 1.97 0.56 1.32
C THR A 13 1.10 -0.69 1.46
N TRP A 14 1.37 -1.72 0.68
CA TRP A 14 0.70 -3.01 0.87
C TRP A 14 1.18 -3.71 2.14
N ILE A 15 0.24 -4.22 2.93
CA ILE A 15 0.48 -5.12 4.06
C ILE A 15 -0.63 -6.19 4.21
N SER A 16 -1.60 -6.21 3.29
CA SER A 16 -2.73 -7.15 3.33
C SER A 16 -2.50 -8.42 2.50
N TYR A 17 -1.29 -8.61 1.97
CA TYR A 17 -0.89 -9.76 1.17
C TYR A 17 0.23 -10.53 1.86
N PHE A 18 0.15 -11.85 1.87
CA PHE A 18 1.21 -12.72 2.40
C PHE A 18 2.38 -12.78 1.41
N ASN A 19 3.26 -11.81 1.48
CA ASN A 19 4.47 -11.71 0.69
C ASN A 19 5.62 -11.18 1.56
N PHE A 20 6.71 -11.94 1.65
CA PHE A 20 7.87 -11.57 2.48
C PHE A 20 8.47 -10.22 2.07
N GLY A 21 8.60 -9.97 0.75
CA GLY A 21 9.12 -8.72 0.24
C GLY A 21 8.27 -7.52 0.67
N THR A 22 6.96 -7.66 0.62
CA THR A 22 5.99 -6.64 1.05
C THR A 22 6.17 -6.27 2.53
N TYR A 23 6.30 -7.26 3.42
CA TYR A 23 6.47 -7.03 4.85
C TYR A 23 7.86 -6.46 5.19
N LEU A 24 8.91 -6.97 4.56
CA LEU A 24 10.28 -6.51 4.81
C LEU A 24 10.51 -5.08 4.32
N GLN A 25 9.98 -4.71 3.14
CA GLN A 25 10.07 -3.34 2.66
C GLN A 25 9.28 -2.37 3.56
N ALA A 26 8.09 -2.76 4.05
CA ALA A 26 7.30 -1.96 4.97
C ALA A 26 8.04 -1.73 6.29
N TYR A 27 8.65 -2.79 6.84
CA TYR A 27 9.50 -2.72 8.03
C TYR A 27 10.71 -1.79 7.83
N ALA A 28 11.42 -1.95 6.71
CA ALA A 28 12.58 -1.12 6.39
C ALA A 28 12.21 0.36 6.27
N LEU A 29 11.14 0.67 5.54
CA LEU A 29 10.67 2.04 5.35
C LEU A 29 10.24 2.67 6.70
N GLN A 30 9.44 1.96 7.50
CA GLN A 30 9.05 2.43 8.82
C GLN A 30 10.26 2.68 9.72
N THR A 31 11.27 1.79 9.67
CA THR A 31 12.49 1.91 10.48
C THR A 31 13.30 3.14 10.08
N VAL A 32 13.47 3.37 8.78
CA VAL A 32 14.16 4.57 8.26
C VAL A 32 13.43 5.84 8.66
N VAL A 33 12.11 5.91 8.50
CA VAL A 33 11.32 7.09 8.88
C VAL A 33 11.46 7.38 10.39
N ARG A 34 11.47 6.35 11.22
CA ARG A 34 11.70 6.49 12.67
C ARG A 34 13.12 6.95 13.01
N SER A 35 14.14 6.46 12.32
CA SER A 35 15.53 6.88 12.52
C SER A 35 15.76 8.36 12.17
N LEU A 36 14.89 8.93 11.32
CA LEU A 36 14.86 10.37 11.02
C LEU A 36 14.15 11.21 12.09
N GLY A 37 13.69 10.60 13.18
CA GLY A 37 13.09 11.30 14.32
C GLY A 37 11.56 11.49 14.23
N TYR A 38 10.89 10.82 13.30
CA TYR A 38 9.43 10.89 13.18
C TYR A 38 8.73 9.76 13.94
N ALA A 39 7.56 10.02 14.51
CA ALA A 39 6.63 8.96 14.88
C ALA A 39 6.02 8.37 13.62
N CYS A 40 6.14 7.06 13.42
CA CYS A 40 5.75 6.43 12.16
C CYS A 40 4.88 5.20 12.39
N SER A 41 3.76 5.14 11.69
CA SER A 41 2.90 3.95 11.57
C SER A 41 2.57 3.65 10.11
N ILE A 42 2.37 2.38 9.81
CA ILE A 42 1.86 1.94 8.51
C ILE A 42 0.34 2.02 8.57
N VAL A 43 -0.27 2.74 7.64
CA VAL A 43 -1.72 2.79 7.51
C VAL A 43 -2.20 1.49 6.85
N SER A 44 -3.08 0.77 7.53
CA SER A 44 -3.58 -0.51 7.03
C SER A 44 -4.43 -0.33 5.77
N ASP A 45 -4.13 -1.09 4.73
CA ASP A 45 -4.92 -1.18 3.51
C ASP A 45 -6.02 -2.27 3.55
N GLU A 46 -6.15 -2.99 4.66
CA GLU A 46 -7.09 -4.11 4.79
C GLU A 46 -8.54 -3.74 4.51
N LYS A 47 -9.00 -2.58 4.99
CA LYS A 47 -10.38 -2.12 4.77
C LYS A 47 -10.65 -1.90 3.28
N MET A 48 -9.70 -1.31 2.58
CA MET A 48 -9.79 -1.07 1.14
C MET A 48 -9.75 -2.39 0.35
N VAL A 49 -8.81 -3.26 0.66
CA VAL A 49 -8.72 -4.59 0.02
C VAL A 49 -9.97 -5.42 0.25
N ARG A 50 -10.58 -5.33 1.44
CA ARG A 50 -11.88 -5.97 1.74
C ARG A 50 -13.02 -5.39 0.89
N ALA A 51 -13.06 -4.07 0.68
CA ALA A 51 -14.07 -3.43 -0.16
C ALA A 51 -13.95 -3.91 -1.62
N LEU A 52 -12.75 -3.89 -2.19
CA LEU A 52 -12.47 -4.41 -3.54
C LEU A 52 -12.86 -5.89 -3.71
N ARG A 53 -12.60 -6.72 -2.68
CA ARG A 53 -12.98 -8.14 -2.70
C ARG A 53 -14.49 -8.35 -2.65
N LYS A 54 -15.27 -7.44 -2.07
CA LYS A 54 -16.74 -7.52 -2.08
C LYS A 54 -17.32 -7.24 -3.45
N GLU A 55 -16.72 -6.32 -4.19
CA GLU A 55 -17.12 -5.97 -5.56
C GLU A 55 -16.73 -7.06 -6.58
N SER A 56 -15.66 -7.83 -6.29
CA SER A 56 -15.24 -8.92 -7.16
C SER A 56 -16.24 -10.09 -7.12
N CYS A 57 -16.83 -10.36 -8.25
CA CYS A 57 -17.93 -11.27 -8.58
C CYS A 57 -18.08 -12.53 -7.70
N TRP A 58 -19.28 -12.73 -7.12
CA TRP A 58 -19.75 -13.91 -6.41
C TRP A 58 -19.48 -15.23 -7.18
N LEU A 59 -19.64 -15.24 -8.50
CA LEU A 59 -19.34 -16.39 -9.38
C LEU A 59 -17.89 -16.88 -9.26
N ARG A 60 -16.90 -15.96 -9.18
CA ARG A 60 -15.49 -16.32 -9.04
C ARG A 60 -15.19 -17.01 -7.71
N LYS A 61 -15.88 -16.61 -6.64
CA LYS A 61 -15.77 -17.25 -5.31
C LYS A 61 -16.38 -18.64 -5.27
N VAL A 62 -17.50 -18.85 -5.98
CA VAL A 62 -18.16 -20.15 -6.08
C VAL A 62 -17.32 -21.11 -6.90
N VAL A 63 -16.81 -20.68 -8.08
CA VAL A 63 -15.95 -21.51 -8.94
C VAL A 63 -14.65 -21.88 -8.22
N SER A 64 -14.02 -20.95 -7.52
CA SER A 64 -12.81 -21.22 -6.71
C SER A 64 -13.06 -22.23 -5.60
N LYS A 65 -14.19 -22.10 -4.87
CA LYS A 65 -14.55 -23.07 -3.82
C LYS A 65 -14.83 -24.46 -4.39
N ILE A 66 -15.52 -24.55 -5.53
CA ILE A 66 -15.79 -25.84 -6.21
C ILE A 66 -14.49 -26.46 -6.69
N TYR A 67 -13.58 -25.67 -7.28
CA TYR A 67 -12.28 -26.15 -7.75
C TYR A 67 -11.42 -26.69 -6.59
N HIS A 68 -11.37 -25.98 -5.46
CA HIS A 68 -10.65 -26.43 -4.26
C HIS A 68 -11.31 -27.66 -3.61
N PHE A 69 -12.65 -27.78 -3.65
CA PHE A 69 -13.36 -28.94 -3.13
C PHE A 69 -13.10 -30.23 -3.96
N LEU A 70 -12.91 -30.07 -5.27
CA LEU A 70 -12.65 -31.19 -6.19
C LEU A 70 -11.19 -31.68 -6.16
N LYS A 71 -10.23 -30.84 -5.73
CA LYS A 71 -8.82 -31.21 -5.52
C LYS A 71 -8.60 -31.67 -4.09
N ARG A 72 -8.68 -32.99 -3.89
CA ARG A 72 -8.63 -33.65 -2.58
C ARG A 72 -7.25 -33.68 -1.89
N ASP A 73 -6.29 -32.84 -2.30
CA ASP A 73 -4.91 -32.80 -1.75
C ASP A 73 -4.73 -31.73 -0.64
N ASP A 74 -5.83 -31.25 -0.03
CA ASP A 74 -5.88 -29.93 0.61
C ASP A 74 -5.51 -29.88 2.09
N VAL A 75 -5.36 -31.00 2.82
CA VAL A 75 -5.10 -30.94 4.27
C VAL A 75 -3.69 -30.38 4.54
N CYS A 76 -2.70 -30.81 3.77
CA CYS A 76 -1.33 -30.34 3.91
C CYS A 76 -1.19 -28.87 3.48
N PHE A 77 -1.89 -28.47 2.42
CA PHE A 77 -1.92 -27.09 1.95
C PHE A 77 -2.60 -26.14 2.96
N ILE A 78 -3.76 -26.54 3.51
CA ILE A 78 -4.48 -25.74 4.52
C ILE A 78 -3.63 -25.59 5.80
N TYR A 79 -2.96 -26.66 6.24
CA TYR A 79 -2.08 -26.62 7.39
C TYR A 79 -0.89 -25.68 7.15
N GLY A 80 -0.24 -25.79 6.00
CA GLY A 80 0.85 -24.90 5.58
C GLY A 80 0.41 -23.43 5.51
N MET A 81 -0.77 -23.16 4.96
CA MET A 81 -1.31 -21.80 4.90
C MET A 81 -1.55 -21.20 6.29
N ARG A 82 -2.08 -21.96 7.25
CA ARG A 82 -2.26 -21.49 8.62
C ARG A 82 -0.93 -21.15 9.32
N GLN A 83 0.11 -21.93 9.08
CA GLN A 83 1.44 -21.62 9.60
C GLN A 83 2.01 -20.33 8.99
N ILE A 84 1.84 -20.16 7.69
CA ILE A 84 2.25 -18.95 6.98
C ILE A 84 1.48 -17.73 7.56
N GLU A 85 0.16 -17.81 7.68
CA GLU A 85 -0.67 -16.75 8.26
C GLU A 85 -0.22 -16.40 9.70
N ALA A 86 0.05 -17.40 10.53
CA ALA A 86 0.54 -17.20 11.89
C ALA A 86 1.92 -16.51 11.91
N ALA A 87 2.83 -16.89 11.00
CA ALA A 87 4.15 -16.28 10.89
C ALA A 87 4.05 -14.80 10.47
N TYR A 88 3.19 -14.46 9.49
CA TYR A 88 2.95 -13.09 9.10
C TYR A 88 2.28 -12.26 10.21
N ALA A 89 1.30 -12.82 10.91
CA ALA A 89 0.66 -12.17 12.04
C ALA A 89 1.66 -11.89 13.18
N SER A 90 2.51 -12.86 13.48
CA SER A 90 3.59 -12.72 14.46
C SER A 90 4.59 -11.63 14.05
N PHE A 91 5.03 -11.62 12.79
CA PHE A 91 5.92 -10.57 12.29
C PHE A 91 5.25 -9.19 12.36
N LYS A 92 3.99 -9.08 11.89
CA LYS A 92 3.22 -7.83 11.94
C LYS A 92 3.15 -7.28 13.36
N SER A 93 2.77 -8.12 14.34
CA SER A 93 2.62 -7.69 15.73
C SER A 93 3.94 -7.36 16.42
N SER A 94 5.04 -8.01 16.03
CA SER A 94 6.35 -7.84 16.70
C SER A 94 7.18 -6.68 16.13
N TYR A 95 7.05 -6.40 14.84
CA TYR A 95 7.97 -5.50 14.13
C TYR A 95 7.30 -4.30 13.45
N LEU A 96 6.00 -4.37 13.15
CA LEU A 96 5.30 -3.27 12.48
C LEU A 96 4.38 -2.52 13.44
N SER A 97 4.42 -1.20 13.39
CA SER A 97 3.38 -0.37 13.98
C SER A 97 2.33 -0.10 12.90
N VAL A 98 1.24 -0.82 12.97
CA VAL A 98 0.16 -0.73 12.00
C VAL A 98 -1.02 0.00 12.62
N ASP A 99 -1.52 1.02 11.92
CA ASP A 99 -2.78 1.69 12.23
C ASP A 99 -3.89 1.03 11.40
N ASP A 100 -4.65 0.13 12.02
CA ASP A 100 -5.79 -0.57 11.43
C ASP A 100 -7.15 -0.08 11.98
N ASP A 101 -7.13 0.89 12.89
CA ASP A 101 -8.29 1.40 13.61
C ASP A 101 -8.93 2.65 12.97
N TRP A 102 -8.41 3.14 11.86
CA TRP A 102 -8.99 4.30 11.17
C TRP A 102 -10.36 3.98 10.56
N ASN A 103 -11.30 4.95 10.64
CA ASN A 103 -12.69 4.74 10.22
C ASN A 103 -13.07 5.47 8.92
N SER A 104 -12.35 6.54 8.59
CA SER A 104 -12.58 7.34 7.40
C SER A 104 -11.31 8.06 6.94
N SER A 105 -11.33 8.58 5.72
CA SER A 105 -10.27 9.44 5.20
C SER A 105 -10.05 10.69 6.06
N MET A 106 -11.12 11.26 6.61
CA MET A 106 -11.05 12.42 7.51
C MET A 106 -10.38 12.07 8.83
N ASP A 107 -10.63 10.87 9.38
CA ASP A 107 -9.95 10.37 10.57
C ASP A 107 -8.46 10.19 10.30
N LEU A 108 -8.07 9.59 9.18
CA LEU A 108 -6.67 9.50 8.77
C LEU A 108 -6.01 10.87 8.67
N ASP A 109 -6.68 11.83 8.06
CA ASP A 109 -6.14 13.19 7.89
C ASP A 109 -5.85 13.88 9.23
N GLN A 110 -6.61 13.58 10.28
CA GLN A 110 -6.36 14.09 11.64
C GLN A 110 -5.20 13.37 12.37
N ARG A 111 -4.90 12.10 12.01
CA ARG A 111 -3.92 11.29 12.72
C ARG A 111 -2.47 11.59 12.35
N TYR A 112 -2.20 12.00 11.12
CA TYR A 112 -0.85 12.17 10.57
C TYR A 112 -0.59 13.59 10.08
N ASP A 113 0.66 14.00 10.13
CA ASP A 113 1.12 15.32 9.65
C ASP A 113 1.71 15.22 8.25
N ILE A 114 2.21 14.04 7.87
CA ILE A 114 2.89 13.74 6.60
C ILE A 114 2.52 12.33 6.17
N TYR A 115 2.41 12.10 4.86
CA TYR A 115 2.25 10.77 4.28
C TYR A 115 3.44 10.38 3.41
N VAL A 116 3.84 9.11 3.50
CA VAL A 116 4.84 8.48 2.62
C VAL A 116 4.18 7.34 1.89
N CYS A 117 4.10 7.42 0.56
CA CYS A 117 3.56 6.38 -0.31
C CYS A 117 4.71 5.55 -0.89
N GLY A 118 4.64 4.25 -0.76
CA GLY A 118 5.69 3.33 -1.23
C GLY A 118 6.14 2.39 -0.12
N SER A 119 7.02 1.48 -0.43
CA SER A 119 7.79 1.28 -1.69
C SER A 119 7.35 0.03 -2.48
N ASP A 120 6.13 -0.47 -2.37
CA ASP A 120 5.67 -1.66 -3.10
C ASP A 120 5.04 -1.29 -4.47
N GLN A 121 4.56 -2.29 -5.21
CA GLN A 121 3.92 -2.12 -6.53
C GLN A 121 2.51 -1.52 -6.41
N ILE A 122 2.39 -0.47 -5.62
CA ILE A 122 1.11 0.18 -5.30
C ILE A 122 0.60 1.11 -6.41
N TRP A 123 1.43 1.42 -7.42
CA TRP A 123 1.09 2.35 -8.51
C TRP A 123 0.95 1.67 -9.86
N SER A 124 0.69 0.36 -9.88
CA SER A 124 0.54 -0.38 -11.13
C SER A 124 -0.74 0.01 -11.90
N PRO A 125 -0.65 0.38 -13.19
CA PRO A 125 -1.79 0.72 -14.04
C PRO A 125 -2.79 -0.42 -14.26
N ILE A 126 -2.38 -1.66 -14.01
CA ILE A 126 -3.26 -2.84 -14.14
C ILE A 126 -4.12 -3.09 -12.91
N LEU A 127 -3.85 -2.39 -11.81
CA LEU A 127 -4.67 -2.47 -10.60
C LEU A 127 -5.90 -1.57 -10.74
N PRO A 128 -7.00 -1.89 -10.02
CA PRO A 128 -8.13 -0.97 -9.92
C PRO A 128 -7.66 0.42 -9.46
N LYS A 129 -8.21 1.46 -10.06
CA LYS A 129 -7.93 2.86 -9.69
C LYS A 129 -8.30 3.10 -8.23
N GLN A 130 -7.30 3.42 -7.40
CA GLN A 130 -7.44 3.63 -5.97
C GLN A 130 -6.62 4.86 -5.55
N ASP A 131 -7.27 5.95 -5.28
CA ASP A 131 -6.65 7.21 -4.85
C ASP A 131 -5.94 7.09 -3.49
N TYR A 132 -6.34 6.12 -2.68
CA TYR A 132 -5.72 5.79 -1.39
C TYR A 132 -4.21 5.61 -1.49
N TYR A 133 -3.71 4.83 -2.45
CA TYR A 133 -2.26 4.57 -2.61
C TYR A 133 -1.47 5.80 -3.08
N TYR A 134 -2.17 6.87 -3.44
CA TYR A 134 -1.62 8.19 -3.77
C TYR A 134 -1.87 9.21 -2.67
N ALA A 135 -2.35 8.78 -1.50
CA ALA A 135 -2.85 9.68 -0.46
C ALA A 135 -3.79 10.76 -1.03
N GLY A 136 -4.73 10.33 -1.89
CA GLY A 136 -5.66 11.22 -2.59
C GLY A 136 -6.66 11.91 -1.66
N PHE A 137 -6.85 11.33 -0.48
CA PHE A 137 -7.79 11.80 0.54
C PHE A 137 -7.29 13.01 1.37
N THR A 138 -6.05 13.47 1.17
CA THR A 138 -5.44 14.54 1.98
C THR A 138 -4.73 15.59 1.15
N GLU A 139 -4.75 16.84 1.61
CA GLU A 139 -3.94 17.95 1.09
C GLU A 139 -2.62 18.13 1.87
N LYS A 140 -2.36 17.36 2.91
CA LYS A 140 -1.13 17.41 3.68
C LYS A 140 0.08 17.03 2.85
N LYS A 141 1.26 17.38 3.36
CA LYS A 141 2.54 17.03 2.73
C LYS A 141 2.62 15.53 2.50
N LYS A 142 2.92 15.14 1.28
CA LYS A 142 3.12 13.74 0.89
C LYS A 142 4.35 13.58 0.02
N VAL A 143 5.00 12.44 0.21
CA VAL A 143 6.24 12.03 -0.46
C VAL A 143 6.03 10.64 -1.04
N ALA A 144 6.45 10.43 -2.26
CA ALA A 144 6.56 9.10 -2.84
C ALA A 144 7.97 8.57 -2.69
N TYR A 145 8.13 7.45 -2.00
CA TYR A 145 9.41 6.78 -1.85
C TYR A 145 9.39 5.44 -2.58
N ALA A 146 9.90 5.41 -3.77
CA ALA A 146 10.08 4.23 -4.61
C ALA A 146 8.84 3.32 -4.76
N PRO A 147 7.59 3.82 -4.89
CA PRO A 147 6.51 2.96 -5.33
C PRO A 147 6.84 2.39 -6.71
N SER A 148 6.48 1.12 -6.91
CA SER A 148 6.69 0.46 -8.20
C SER A 148 5.45 0.63 -9.08
N ILE A 149 5.67 0.97 -10.34
CA ILE A 149 4.67 0.99 -11.40
C ILE A 149 4.59 -0.39 -12.06
N GLY A 150 5.75 -1.06 -12.24
CA GLY A 150 5.84 -2.40 -12.78
C GLY A 150 5.38 -2.55 -14.23
N GLN A 151 5.22 -1.43 -14.96
CA GLN A 151 4.79 -1.40 -16.37
C GLN A 151 5.62 -0.37 -17.13
N ARG A 152 5.85 -0.66 -18.43
CA ARG A 152 6.55 0.25 -19.35
C ARG A 152 5.59 1.18 -20.09
N ASP A 153 4.30 0.88 -20.01
CA ASP A 153 3.24 1.64 -20.68
C ASP A 153 1.96 1.67 -19.85
N CYS A 154 1.08 2.62 -20.15
CA CYS A 154 -0.21 2.78 -19.52
C CYS A 154 -1.24 3.30 -20.53
N SER A 155 -2.53 3.14 -20.23
CA SER A 155 -3.60 3.77 -21.00
C SER A 155 -3.63 5.29 -20.76
N GLU A 156 -4.10 6.03 -21.75
CA GLU A 156 -4.36 7.47 -21.63
C GLU A 156 -5.30 7.78 -20.46
N GLU A 157 -6.37 6.99 -20.32
CA GLU A 157 -7.32 7.07 -19.21
C GLU A 157 -6.65 6.94 -17.83
N TRP A 158 -5.62 6.09 -17.69
CA TRP A 158 -4.87 5.98 -16.45
C TRP A 158 -3.99 7.20 -16.21
N SER A 159 -3.28 7.67 -17.23
CA SER A 159 -2.40 8.85 -17.12
C SER A 159 -3.19 10.12 -16.78
N GLU A 160 -4.34 10.33 -17.40
CA GLU A 160 -5.24 11.45 -17.06
C GLU A 160 -5.75 11.40 -15.63
N TRP A 161 -6.13 10.19 -15.17
CA TRP A 161 -6.62 9.97 -13.81
C TRP A 161 -5.54 10.16 -12.77
N VAL A 162 -4.31 9.65 -13.01
CA VAL A 162 -3.25 9.65 -12.00
C VAL A 162 -2.50 10.98 -11.92
N LYS A 163 -2.38 11.73 -13.03
CA LYS A 163 -1.62 12.98 -13.09
C LYS A 163 -2.00 13.96 -11.97
N PRO A 164 -3.27 14.32 -11.73
CA PRO A 164 -3.63 15.26 -10.66
C PRO A 164 -3.31 14.73 -9.26
N LEU A 165 -3.24 13.42 -9.06
CA LEU A 165 -2.81 12.80 -7.79
C LEU A 165 -1.30 12.93 -7.59
N LEU A 166 -0.52 12.70 -8.64
CA LEU A 166 0.94 12.78 -8.63
C LEU A 166 1.45 14.20 -8.49
N ASP A 167 0.77 15.17 -9.10
CA ASP A 167 1.12 16.60 -9.02
C ASP A 167 1.09 17.15 -7.59
N ARG A 168 0.34 16.51 -6.71
CA ARG A 168 0.21 16.89 -5.29
C ARG A 168 1.36 16.38 -4.41
N PHE A 169 2.29 15.57 -4.93
CA PHE A 169 3.45 15.12 -4.18
C PHE A 169 4.53 16.19 -4.11
N SER A 170 5.05 16.47 -2.91
CA SER A 170 6.16 17.42 -2.73
C SER A 170 7.50 16.85 -3.18
N HIS A 171 7.67 15.54 -3.12
CA HIS A 171 8.81 14.80 -3.66
C HIS A 171 8.32 13.47 -4.22
N LEU A 172 8.79 13.13 -5.40
CA LEU A 172 8.35 11.94 -6.12
C LEU A 172 9.57 11.15 -6.59
N SER A 173 9.66 9.90 -6.17
CA SER A 173 10.56 8.91 -6.73
C SER A 173 9.79 7.64 -7.04
N VAL A 174 10.24 6.87 -8.01
CA VAL A 174 9.71 5.54 -8.34
C VAL A 174 10.85 4.54 -8.33
N ARG A 175 10.54 3.26 -8.20
CA ARG A 175 11.53 2.19 -8.03
C ARG A 175 12.30 1.90 -9.31
N GLU A 176 11.60 1.91 -10.45
CA GLU A 176 12.14 1.49 -11.74
C GLU A 176 12.41 2.69 -12.67
N GLU A 177 13.48 2.61 -13.45
CA GLU A 177 13.80 3.61 -14.49
C GLU A 177 12.69 3.68 -15.55
N GLU A 178 12.11 2.52 -15.93
CA GLU A 178 10.99 2.46 -16.85
C GLU A 178 9.77 3.18 -16.31
N GLY A 179 9.48 3.06 -15.00
CA GLY A 179 8.41 3.79 -14.33
C GLY A 179 8.66 5.30 -14.35
N ALA A 180 9.90 5.73 -14.11
CA ALA A 180 10.26 7.14 -14.21
C ALA A 180 10.11 7.67 -15.64
N ALA A 181 10.55 6.89 -16.64
CA ALA A 181 10.39 7.24 -18.05
C ALA A 181 8.91 7.32 -18.45
N LEU A 182 8.07 6.42 -17.93
CA LEU A 182 6.62 6.47 -18.15
C LEU A 182 6.00 7.76 -17.60
N LEU A 183 6.30 8.12 -16.36
CA LEU A 183 5.75 9.32 -15.74
C LEU A 183 6.19 10.60 -16.45
N ARG A 184 7.43 10.70 -16.90
CA ARG A 184 7.95 11.86 -17.66
C ARG A 184 7.21 12.15 -18.97
N ARG A 185 6.44 11.19 -19.51
CA ARG A 185 5.65 11.40 -20.75
C ARG A 185 4.48 12.35 -20.55
N PHE A 186 3.95 12.47 -19.33
CA PHE A 186 2.76 13.26 -19.05
C PHE A 186 2.88 14.16 -17.82
N MET A 187 4.03 14.12 -17.12
CA MET A 187 4.31 15.00 -15.99
C MET A 187 5.37 16.04 -16.38
N ASP A 188 5.19 17.27 -15.90
CA ASP A 188 6.12 18.39 -16.12
C ASP A 188 7.22 18.50 -15.04
N LYS A 189 7.44 17.43 -14.26
CA LYS A 189 8.40 17.36 -13.12
C LYS A 189 9.54 16.41 -13.39
#